data_c4a5b455d26b014812c6f619a59fed92
#
_entry.id   c4a5b455d26b014812c6f619a59fed92
#
_cell.length_a   1.000
_cell.length_b   1.000
_cell.length_c   1.000
_cell.angle_alpha   90.00
_cell.angle_beta   90.00
_cell.angle_gamma   90.00
#
_symmetry.space_group_name_H-M   'P 1'
#
loop_
_entity.id
_entity.type
_entity.pdbx_description
1 polymer ?
#
loop_
_entity_poly.entity_id
_entity_poly.type
_entity_poly.pdbx_seq_one_letter_code
_entity_poly.pdbx_strand_id
1 'polypeptide(L)'
;MKKIIISLALVLTALSSYAITPLWMRDARISPDGKEIVFCYKGDIYKVPVQGGTATQLTTQASYEANPVWSPDGKQIAFASDRNGNFDLFIMSADGGTARRLTYHSASEIPSAFTPDGKFVLFSASIQDPAQSALFPTGAMTELYKVPVTGGRTEQVLATPAEWVCFDKSGKNFLYQDRKGFEDEWRKHHTSSITRDVWLYDASTGKHTNLTNREGEDRNP
;
A
#
# COMPACT_ATOMS: atom_id res chain seq x y z
N MET A 1 -4.92 0.02 64.10
CA MET A 1 -3.99 0.17 62.96
C MET A 1 -4.01 -0.96 61.92
N LYS A 2 -4.84 -2.00 62.05
CA LYS A 2 -4.90 -3.13 61.08
C LYS A 2 -5.98 -2.97 59.99
N LYS A 3 -6.85 -1.95 60.04
CA LYS A 3 -7.99 -1.77 59.11
C LYS A 3 -7.70 -0.85 57.91
N ILE A 4 -6.59 -0.12 57.90
CA ILE A 4 -6.24 0.83 56.82
C ILE A 4 -5.44 0.17 55.72
N ILE A 5 -4.77 -0.95 55.96
CA ILE A 5 -3.91 -1.64 54.98
C ILE A 5 -4.73 -2.44 53.97
N ILE A 6 -5.94 -2.88 54.32
CA ILE A 6 -6.79 -3.67 53.40
C ILE A 6 -7.46 -2.81 52.31
N SER A 7 -7.72 -1.53 52.59
CA SER A 7 -8.33 -0.63 51.60
C SER A 7 -7.37 -0.17 50.49
N LEU A 8 -6.07 -0.19 50.72
CA LEU A 8 -5.08 0.25 49.71
C LEU A 8 -4.72 -0.85 48.72
N ALA A 9 -4.91 -2.13 49.09
CA ALA A 9 -4.67 -3.26 48.18
C ALA A 9 -5.78 -3.47 47.14
N LEU A 10 -7.01 -2.95 47.39
CA LEU A 10 -8.14 -3.12 46.47
C LEU A 10 -8.20 -2.07 45.36
N VAL A 11 -7.44 -0.98 45.44
CA VAL A 11 -7.41 0.08 44.43
C VAL A 11 -6.40 -0.20 43.32
N LEU A 12 -5.44 -1.12 43.52
CA LEU A 12 -4.40 -1.42 42.55
C LEU A 12 -4.80 -2.47 41.47
N THR A 13 -5.98 -3.08 41.55
CA THR A 13 -6.40 -4.13 40.62
C THR A 13 -7.39 -3.68 39.55
N ALA A 14 -7.72 -2.38 39.47
CA ALA A 14 -8.74 -1.87 38.56
C ALA A 14 -8.19 -1.11 37.34
N LEU A 15 -6.91 -1.22 37.01
CA LEU A 15 -6.36 -0.77 35.70
C LEU A 15 -6.29 -1.94 34.74
N SER A 16 -7.39 -2.65 34.56
CA SER A 16 -7.59 -3.44 33.36
C SER A 16 -7.69 -2.45 32.18
N SER A 17 -6.59 -2.23 31.50
CA SER A 17 -6.66 -1.53 30.21
C SER A 17 -7.49 -2.41 29.27
N TYR A 18 -8.74 -2.03 29.06
CA TYR A 18 -9.52 -2.62 28.00
C TYR A 18 -8.81 -2.31 26.68
N ALA A 19 -8.15 -3.30 26.12
CA ALA A 19 -7.65 -3.21 24.75
C ALA A 19 -8.87 -2.98 23.85
N ILE A 20 -8.96 -1.80 23.27
CA ILE A 20 -9.97 -1.52 22.25
C ILE A 20 -9.60 -2.38 21.04
N THR A 21 -10.50 -3.27 20.61
CA THR A 21 -10.33 -3.97 19.33
C THR A 21 -10.55 -2.95 18.21
N PRO A 22 -9.52 -2.51 17.50
CA PRO A 22 -9.68 -1.53 16.43
C PRO A 22 -10.42 -2.21 15.27
N LEU A 23 -11.55 -1.63 14.86
CA LEU A 23 -12.28 -2.05 13.67
C LEU A 23 -11.74 -1.25 12.46
N TRP A 24 -11.78 -1.85 11.27
CA TRP A 24 -11.44 -1.16 10.02
C TRP A 24 -9.95 -0.80 9.84
N MET A 25 -9.04 -1.60 10.38
CA MET A 25 -7.64 -1.55 9.95
C MET A 25 -7.52 -2.03 8.50
N ARG A 26 -6.73 -1.30 7.70
CA ARG A 26 -6.52 -1.57 6.28
C ARG A 26 -5.05 -1.52 5.92
N ASP A 27 -4.70 -2.07 4.77
CA ASP A 27 -3.41 -1.94 4.09
C ASP A 27 -2.22 -2.28 4.99
N ALA A 28 -2.35 -3.34 5.79
CA ALA A 28 -1.31 -3.77 6.70
C ALA A 28 -0.10 -4.32 5.92
N ARG A 29 1.11 -3.85 6.26
CA ARG A 29 2.38 -4.28 5.67
C ARG A 29 3.42 -4.52 6.75
N ILE A 30 4.08 -5.67 6.68
CA ILE A 30 5.16 -6.02 7.59
C ILE A 30 6.46 -5.35 7.13
N SER A 31 7.29 -4.91 8.08
CA SER A 31 8.61 -4.34 7.77
C SER A 31 9.55 -5.39 7.19
N PRO A 32 10.58 -5.02 6.40
CA PRO A 32 11.52 -5.97 5.80
C PRO A 32 12.26 -6.85 6.82
N ASP A 33 12.46 -6.37 8.05
CA ASP A 33 13.09 -7.11 9.14
C ASP A 33 12.09 -7.95 9.96
N GLY A 34 10.79 -7.89 9.63
CA GLY A 34 9.73 -8.65 10.28
C GLY A 34 9.35 -8.21 11.68
N LYS A 35 9.79 -7.02 12.14
CA LYS A 35 9.58 -6.57 13.52
C LYS A 35 8.42 -5.62 13.72
N GLU A 36 8.03 -4.90 12.69
CA GLU A 36 6.99 -3.87 12.74
C GLU A 36 5.93 -4.10 11.66
N ILE A 37 4.73 -3.63 11.92
CA ILE A 37 3.62 -3.59 10.97
C ILE A 37 3.19 -2.14 10.83
N VAL A 38 3.15 -1.63 9.59
CA VAL A 38 2.48 -0.38 9.24
C VAL A 38 1.08 -0.69 8.74
N PHE A 39 0.10 0.14 9.07
CA PHE A 39 -1.29 -0.04 8.64
C PHE A 39 -2.04 1.28 8.62
N CYS A 40 -3.17 1.32 7.91
CA CYS A 40 -4.07 2.46 7.88
C CYS A 40 -5.21 2.28 8.87
N TYR A 41 -5.53 3.34 9.61
CA TYR A 41 -6.68 3.39 10.51
C TYR A 41 -7.25 4.81 10.56
N LYS A 42 -8.55 4.95 10.29
CA LYS A 42 -9.29 6.22 10.27
C LYS A 42 -8.65 7.32 9.41
N GLY A 43 -8.03 6.96 8.30
CA GLY A 43 -7.43 7.91 7.37
C GLY A 43 -5.97 8.23 7.64
N ASP A 44 -5.38 7.72 8.72
CA ASP A 44 -3.99 7.91 9.08
C ASP A 44 -3.18 6.63 9.04
N ILE A 45 -1.87 6.76 8.96
CA ILE A 45 -0.90 5.67 9.01
C ILE A 45 -0.42 5.47 10.44
N TYR A 46 -0.44 4.24 10.89
CA TYR A 46 0.03 3.79 12.19
C TYR A 46 1.10 2.72 12.05
N LYS A 47 1.96 2.60 13.06
CA LYS A 47 2.98 1.56 13.19
C LYS A 47 2.85 0.86 14.53
N VAL A 48 3.01 -0.49 14.55
CA VAL A 48 2.94 -1.31 15.76
C VAL A 48 3.97 -2.43 15.68
N PRO A 49 4.60 -2.86 16.80
CA PRO A 49 5.43 -4.07 16.82
C PRO A 49 4.64 -5.31 16.40
N VAL A 50 5.28 -6.26 15.71
CA VAL A 50 4.64 -7.52 15.24
C VAL A 50 4.10 -8.35 16.41
N GLN A 51 4.67 -8.22 17.60
CA GLN A 51 4.20 -8.86 18.84
C GLN A 51 2.96 -8.18 19.43
N GLY A 52 2.49 -7.09 18.83
CA GLY A 52 1.42 -6.25 19.35
C GLY A 52 1.91 -5.21 20.34
N GLY A 53 0.98 -4.51 20.97
CA GLY A 53 1.26 -3.42 21.89
C GLY A 53 0.58 -2.12 21.50
N THR A 54 1.18 -0.98 21.85
CA THR A 54 0.65 0.34 21.52
C THR A 54 1.06 0.74 20.10
N ALA A 55 0.09 1.06 19.26
CA ALA A 55 0.34 1.61 17.93
C ALA A 55 0.73 3.09 18.03
N THR A 56 1.75 3.47 17.24
CA THR A 56 2.19 4.86 17.09
C THR A 56 1.58 5.44 15.82
N GLN A 57 0.92 6.58 15.91
CA GLN A 57 0.42 7.33 14.77
C GLN A 57 1.58 8.04 14.07
N LEU A 58 1.74 7.84 12.77
CA LEU A 58 2.81 8.41 11.97
C LEU A 58 2.37 9.64 11.17
N THR A 59 1.09 9.73 10.82
CA THR A 59 0.49 10.87 10.11
C THR A 59 -0.66 11.47 10.91
N THR A 60 -0.86 12.80 10.78
CA THR A 60 -1.88 13.56 11.52
C THR A 60 -2.52 14.64 10.65
N GLN A 61 -2.42 14.52 9.34
CA GLN A 61 -2.99 15.51 8.41
C GLN A 61 -4.50 15.31 8.29
N ALA A 62 -5.22 16.41 8.03
CA ALA A 62 -6.66 16.34 7.72
C ALA A 62 -6.89 15.83 6.28
N SER A 63 -6.40 14.62 5.98
CA SER A 63 -6.43 13.96 4.68
C SER A 63 -6.61 12.47 4.90
N TYR A 64 -6.83 11.74 3.82
CA TYR A 64 -6.87 10.28 3.85
C TYR A 64 -5.55 9.72 3.33
N GLU A 65 -4.86 8.95 4.15
CA GLU A 65 -3.65 8.21 3.79
C GLU A 65 -3.98 6.74 3.56
N ALA A 66 -3.37 6.15 2.52
CA ALA A 66 -3.64 4.77 2.10
C ALA A 66 -2.39 4.07 1.56
N ASN A 67 -2.45 2.75 1.51
CA ASN A 67 -1.47 1.87 0.87
C ASN A 67 -0.01 2.15 1.25
N PRO A 68 0.35 2.14 2.54
CA PRO A 68 1.74 2.31 2.95
C PRO A 68 2.60 1.15 2.47
N VAL A 69 3.79 1.45 1.96
CA VAL A 69 4.79 0.47 1.53
C VAL A 69 6.15 0.81 2.14
N TRP A 70 6.85 -0.21 2.60
CA TRP A 70 8.17 -0.08 3.21
C TRP A 70 9.28 0.00 2.16
N SER A 71 10.28 0.84 2.40
CA SER A 71 11.55 0.75 1.67
C SER A 71 12.28 -0.55 2.05
N PRO A 72 13.13 -1.12 1.15
CA PRO A 72 13.84 -2.37 1.41
C PRO A 72 14.73 -2.35 2.66
N ASP A 73 15.25 -1.18 3.02
CA ASP A 73 16.07 -0.98 4.22
C ASP A 73 15.25 -0.71 5.49
N GLY A 74 13.91 -0.65 5.39
CA GLY A 74 13.00 -0.38 6.50
C GLY A 74 13.02 1.05 7.04
N LYS A 75 13.71 1.99 6.38
CA LYS A 75 13.88 3.35 6.92
C LYS A 75 12.86 4.36 6.42
N GLN A 76 12.15 4.04 5.36
CA GLN A 76 11.17 4.92 4.75
C GLN A 76 9.85 4.19 4.49
N ILE A 77 8.78 4.97 4.46
CA ILE A 77 7.43 4.53 4.07
C ILE A 77 6.96 5.46 2.97
N ALA A 78 6.58 4.88 1.81
CA ALA A 78 5.84 5.58 0.78
C ALA A 78 4.36 5.25 0.91
N PHE A 79 3.48 6.21 0.61
CA PHE A 79 2.05 6.07 0.77
C PHE A 79 1.29 7.02 -0.17
N ALA A 80 0.02 6.74 -0.40
CA ALA A 80 -0.89 7.63 -1.10
C ALA A 80 -1.56 8.58 -0.11
N SER A 81 -1.76 9.85 -0.48
CA SER A 81 -2.52 10.83 0.30
C SER A 81 -3.29 11.77 -0.60
N ASP A 82 -4.54 12.06 -0.24
CA ASP A 82 -5.45 12.95 -0.97
C ASP A 82 -5.37 14.41 -0.53
N ARG A 83 -4.37 14.79 0.29
CA ARG A 83 -4.21 16.15 0.84
C ARG A 83 -4.11 17.28 -0.19
N ASN A 84 -3.90 16.94 -1.45
CA ASN A 84 -3.83 17.88 -2.57
C ASN A 84 -5.00 17.72 -3.57
N GLY A 85 -6.07 16.99 -3.19
CA GLY A 85 -7.31 16.86 -3.95
C GLY A 85 -7.52 15.49 -4.58
N ASN A 86 -6.46 14.80 -4.98
CA ASN A 86 -6.45 13.40 -5.43
C ASN A 86 -5.32 12.66 -4.71
N PHE A 87 -5.28 11.33 -4.83
CA PHE A 87 -4.19 10.56 -4.27
C PHE A 87 -2.89 10.79 -5.04
N ASP A 88 -1.93 11.39 -4.36
CA ASP A 88 -0.55 11.52 -4.80
C ASP A 88 0.35 10.64 -3.93
N LEU A 89 1.56 10.35 -4.44
CA LEU A 89 2.57 9.66 -3.67
C LEU A 89 3.32 10.61 -2.73
N PHE A 90 3.43 10.17 -1.50
CA PHE A 90 4.26 10.79 -0.47
C PHE A 90 5.27 9.79 0.08
N ILE A 91 6.38 10.30 0.61
CA ILE A 91 7.40 9.52 1.31
C ILE A 91 7.77 10.19 2.62
N MET A 92 7.95 9.40 3.67
CA MET A 92 8.39 9.86 4.99
C MET A 92 9.38 8.90 5.62
N SER A 93 10.01 9.30 6.73
CA SER A 93 10.76 8.38 7.58
C SER A 93 9.82 7.32 8.17
N ALA A 94 10.32 6.10 8.37
CA ALA A 94 9.61 5.03 9.08
C ALA A 94 9.29 5.35 10.54
N ASP A 95 9.94 6.37 11.10
CA ASP A 95 9.66 6.89 12.45
C ASP A 95 8.66 8.06 12.46
N GLY A 96 8.04 8.34 11.30
CA GLY A 96 7.12 9.46 11.12
C GLY A 96 7.85 10.77 10.81
N GLY A 97 7.14 11.88 10.98
CA GLY A 97 7.64 13.23 10.68
C GLY A 97 7.08 13.80 9.39
N THR A 98 7.78 14.78 8.81
CA THR A 98 7.31 15.49 7.62
C THR A 98 7.37 14.60 6.38
N ALA A 99 6.21 14.36 5.78
CA ALA A 99 6.12 13.67 4.50
C ALA A 99 6.40 14.63 3.34
N ARG A 100 7.12 14.13 2.34
CA ARG A 100 7.43 14.86 1.11
C ARG A 100 6.65 14.26 -0.06
N ARG A 101 6.00 15.11 -0.85
CA ARG A 101 5.27 14.71 -2.06
C ARG A 101 6.26 14.29 -3.15
N LEU A 102 5.99 13.17 -3.83
CA LEU A 102 6.80 12.62 -4.92
C LEU A 102 6.19 12.89 -6.29
N THR A 103 4.86 12.90 -6.40
CA THR A 103 4.14 13.01 -7.67
C THR A 103 3.12 14.14 -7.62
N TYR A 104 2.70 14.62 -8.81
CA TYR A 104 1.89 15.84 -8.95
C TYR A 104 0.85 15.73 -10.07
N HIS A 105 0.49 14.52 -10.49
CA HIS A 105 -0.46 14.31 -11.57
C HIS A 105 -1.91 14.45 -11.07
N SER A 106 -2.84 14.76 -11.95
CA SER A 106 -4.27 14.87 -11.63
C SER A 106 -4.99 13.53 -11.49
N ALA A 107 -4.41 12.43 -11.98
CA ALA A 107 -4.91 11.08 -11.73
C ALA A 107 -4.46 10.59 -10.35
N SER A 108 -5.28 9.75 -9.71
CA SER A 108 -4.87 9.09 -8.46
C SER A 108 -3.75 8.09 -8.69
N GLU A 109 -2.76 8.14 -7.82
CA GLU A 109 -1.53 7.35 -7.86
C GLU A 109 -1.43 6.51 -6.60
N ILE A 110 -1.37 5.18 -6.76
CA ILE A 110 -1.41 4.23 -5.64
C ILE A 110 -0.09 3.45 -5.60
N PRO A 111 0.71 3.57 -4.53
CA PRO A 111 1.99 2.88 -4.43
C PRO A 111 1.79 1.37 -4.28
N SER A 112 2.67 0.59 -4.89
CA SER A 112 2.69 -0.87 -4.82
C SER A 112 3.91 -1.40 -4.09
N ALA A 113 5.11 -0.91 -4.43
CA ALA A 113 6.37 -1.39 -3.87
C ALA A 113 7.50 -0.37 -4.08
N PHE A 114 8.58 -0.49 -3.31
CA PHE A 114 9.87 0.07 -3.72
C PHE A 114 10.58 -0.91 -4.65
N THR A 115 11.45 -0.39 -5.52
CA THR A 115 12.43 -1.23 -6.19
C THR A 115 13.39 -1.85 -5.16
N PRO A 116 13.93 -3.06 -5.41
CA PRO A 116 14.83 -3.73 -4.45
C PRO A 116 16.09 -2.95 -4.09
N ASP A 117 16.55 -2.05 -4.98
CA ASP A 117 17.66 -1.13 -4.71
C ASP A 117 17.24 0.12 -3.90
N GLY A 118 15.95 0.27 -3.59
CA GLY A 118 15.40 1.38 -2.81
C GLY A 118 15.38 2.71 -3.52
N LYS A 119 15.69 2.78 -4.83
CA LYS A 119 15.80 4.07 -5.54
C LYS A 119 14.50 4.61 -6.09
N PHE A 120 13.52 3.76 -6.33
CA PHE A 120 12.24 4.13 -6.92
C PHE A 120 11.08 3.56 -6.12
N VAL A 121 9.94 4.25 -6.18
CA VAL A 121 8.63 3.73 -5.76
C VAL A 121 7.84 3.40 -7.02
N LEU A 122 7.34 2.16 -7.11
CA LEU A 122 6.40 1.74 -8.14
C LEU A 122 4.98 2.07 -7.70
N PHE A 123 4.17 2.50 -8.65
CA PHE A 123 2.78 2.86 -8.41
C PHE A 123 1.91 2.61 -9.64
N SER A 124 0.64 2.43 -9.40
CA SER A 124 -0.37 2.28 -10.43
C SER A 124 -1.15 3.57 -10.57
N ALA A 125 -1.37 4.02 -11.81
CA ALA A 125 -2.15 5.21 -12.12
C ALA A 125 -2.79 5.11 -13.50
N SER A 126 -3.91 5.80 -13.68
CA SER A 126 -4.53 6.01 -15.00
C SER A 126 -4.06 7.36 -15.53
N ILE A 127 -2.82 7.45 -15.95
CA ILE A 127 -2.28 8.65 -16.59
C ILE A 127 -2.76 8.65 -18.04
N GLN A 128 -3.43 9.71 -18.44
CA GLN A 128 -4.01 9.79 -19.78
C GLN A 128 -2.95 9.81 -20.86
N ASP A 129 -3.09 8.91 -21.81
CA ASP A 129 -2.47 9.04 -23.11
C ASP A 129 -2.93 10.32 -23.82
N PRO A 130 -2.14 10.87 -24.76
CA PRO A 130 -2.59 11.94 -25.63
C PRO A 130 -3.94 11.61 -26.26
N ALA A 131 -4.81 12.59 -26.42
CA ALA A 131 -6.19 12.41 -26.90
C ALA A 131 -6.27 11.60 -28.22
N GLN A 132 -5.23 11.63 -29.03
CA GLN A 132 -5.13 10.87 -30.28
C GLN A 132 -4.92 9.37 -30.07
N SER A 133 -4.42 8.97 -28.89
CA SER A 133 -4.12 7.58 -28.50
C SER A 133 -5.11 7.01 -27.49
N ALA A 134 -6.00 7.86 -26.95
CA ALA A 134 -6.98 7.47 -25.94
C ALA A 134 -8.09 6.62 -26.56
N LEU A 135 -7.90 5.32 -26.63
CA LEU A 135 -8.90 4.36 -27.16
C LEU A 135 -9.86 3.84 -26.09
N PHE A 136 -9.56 4.06 -24.81
CA PHE A 136 -10.36 3.55 -23.69
C PHE A 136 -10.76 4.64 -22.71
N PRO A 137 -11.88 4.45 -21.97
CA PRO A 137 -12.28 5.37 -20.92
C PRO A 137 -11.20 5.49 -19.86
N THR A 138 -10.83 6.70 -19.54
CA THR A 138 -9.91 7.02 -18.47
C THR A 138 -10.40 6.47 -17.12
N GLY A 139 -9.50 5.95 -16.30
CA GLY A 139 -9.79 5.42 -14.98
C GLY A 139 -10.17 3.93 -14.94
N ALA A 140 -10.43 3.30 -16.08
CA ALA A 140 -10.76 1.86 -16.12
C ALA A 140 -9.51 0.97 -16.14
N MET A 141 -8.41 1.45 -16.72
CA MET A 141 -7.16 0.72 -16.86
C MET A 141 -6.03 1.52 -16.21
N THR A 142 -5.41 0.92 -15.21
CA THR A 142 -4.21 1.49 -14.57
C THR A 142 -2.97 0.93 -15.23
N GLU A 143 -1.97 1.76 -15.43
CA GLU A 143 -0.64 1.38 -15.89
C GLU A 143 0.36 1.42 -14.73
N LEU A 144 1.48 0.76 -14.89
CA LEU A 144 2.54 0.72 -13.88
C LEU A 144 3.61 1.77 -14.19
N TYR A 145 3.86 2.62 -13.21
CA TYR A 145 4.87 3.68 -13.24
C TYR A 145 5.87 3.53 -12.10
N LYS A 146 6.96 4.26 -12.18
CA LYS A 146 7.91 4.46 -11.08
C LYS A 146 8.32 5.93 -10.97
N VAL A 147 8.64 6.36 -9.76
CA VAL A 147 9.18 7.69 -9.46
C VAL A 147 10.41 7.56 -8.56
N PRO A 148 11.48 8.36 -8.76
CA PRO A 148 12.63 8.34 -7.86
C PRO A 148 12.23 8.71 -6.44
N VAL A 149 12.80 8.02 -5.43
CA VAL A 149 12.57 8.37 -4.01
C VAL A 149 13.03 9.80 -3.67
N THR A 150 13.88 10.39 -4.48
CA THR A 150 14.30 11.79 -4.39
C THR A 150 13.29 12.76 -5.00
N GLY A 151 12.25 12.26 -5.64
CA GLY A 151 11.34 13.03 -6.51
C GLY A 151 11.93 13.21 -7.91
N GLY A 152 11.13 13.75 -8.81
CA GLY A 152 11.52 14.00 -10.19
C GLY A 152 10.51 13.41 -11.19
N ARG A 153 10.99 13.12 -12.40
CA ARG A 153 10.14 12.64 -13.47
C ARG A 153 9.68 11.21 -13.22
N THR A 154 8.40 10.95 -13.40
CA THR A 154 7.82 9.59 -13.44
C THR A 154 8.16 8.91 -14.76
N GLU A 155 8.36 7.60 -14.72
CA GLU A 155 8.64 6.75 -15.87
C GLU A 155 7.63 5.60 -15.90
N GLN A 156 7.10 5.30 -17.07
CA GLN A 156 6.25 4.13 -17.27
C GLN A 156 7.12 2.86 -17.24
N VAL A 157 6.70 1.87 -16.47
CA VAL A 157 7.35 0.55 -16.36
C VAL A 157 6.65 -0.45 -17.26
N LEU A 158 5.31 -0.49 -17.20
CA LEU A 158 4.47 -1.32 -18.04
C LEU A 158 3.25 -0.51 -18.51
N ALA A 159 2.95 -0.60 -19.80
CA ALA A 159 1.69 -0.12 -20.37
C ALA A 159 0.52 -1.09 -20.10
N THR A 160 0.82 -2.29 -19.63
CA THR A 160 -0.18 -3.29 -19.22
C THR A 160 -0.75 -2.90 -17.86
N PRO A 161 -2.08 -2.99 -17.65
CA PRO A 161 -2.67 -2.79 -16.35
C PRO A 161 -2.04 -3.70 -15.30
N ALA A 162 -1.33 -3.11 -14.35
CA ALA A 162 -0.61 -3.83 -13.31
C ALA A 162 -0.75 -3.12 -11.97
N GLU A 163 -1.16 -3.89 -10.96
CA GLU A 163 -1.37 -3.42 -9.59
C GLU A 163 -0.68 -4.38 -8.60
N TRP A 164 -0.41 -3.93 -7.38
CA TRP A 164 0.08 -4.79 -6.28
C TRP A 164 1.35 -5.57 -6.63
N VAL A 165 2.38 -4.83 -7.03
CA VAL A 165 3.67 -5.42 -7.42
C VAL A 165 4.40 -6.02 -6.22
N CYS A 166 4.93 -7.23 -6.40
CA CYS A 166 5.80 -7.92 -5.45
C CYS A 166 7.06 -8.43 -6.17
N PHE A 167 8.23 -7.90 -5.82
CA PHE A 167 9.50 -8.33 -6.41
C PHE A 167 9.98 -9.67 -5.86
N ASP A 168 10.67 -10.44 -6.70
CA ASP A 168 11.50 -11.55 -6.26
C ASP A 168 12.78 -11.06 -5.55
N LYS A 169 13.50 -11.97 -4.93
CA LYS A 169 14.77 -11.63 -4.25
C LYS A 169 15.85 -11.07 -5.17
N SER A 170 15.79 -11.38 -6.46
CA SER A 170 16.76 -10.89 -7.44
C SER A 170 16.48 -9.46 -7.90
N GLY A 171 15.26 -9.00 -7.71
CA GLY A 171 14.76 -7.71 -8.21
C GLY A 171 14.61 -7.64 -9.73
N LYS A 172 14.77 -8.76 -10.43
CA LYS A 172 14.63 -8.82 -11.89
C LYS A 172 13.24 -9.21 -12.32
N ASN A 173 12.55 -9.96 -11.47
CA ASN A 173 11.20 -10.40 -11.74
C ASN A 173 10.26 -9.82 -10.68
N PHE A 174 9.01 -9.63 -11.06
CA PHE A 174 7.98 -9.31 -10.10
C PHE A 174 6.64 -9.97 -10.45
N LEU A 175 5.86 -10.24 -9.42
CA LEU A 175 4.47 -10.59 -9.56
C LEU A 175 3.64 -9.30 -9.60
N TYR A 176 2.53 -9.34 -10.31
CA TYR A 176 1.52 -8.29 -10.30
C TYR A 176 0.14 -8.90 -10.51
N GLN A 177 -0.89 -8.23 -10.03
CA GLN A 177 -2.25 -8.53 -10.46
C GLN A 177 -2.62 -7.67 -11.65
N ASP A 178 -3.34 -8.24 -12.61
CA ASP A 178 -3.86 -7.48 -13.73
C ASP A 178 -5.17 -6.75 -13.38
N ARG A 179 -5.59 -5.88 -14.30
CA ARG A 179 -6.90 -5.24 -14.26
C ARG A 179 -7.49 -5.24 -15.66
N LYS A 180 -8.47 -6.12 -15.88
CA LYS A 180 -9.09 -6.32 -17.19
C LYS A 180 -10.28 -5.41 -17.46
N GLY A 181 -10.76 -4.69 -16.44
CA GLY A 181 -11.90 -3.83 -16.54
C GLY A 181 -12.41 -3.33 -15.20
N PHE A 182 -13.63 -2.82 -15.20
CA PHE A 182 -14.30 -2.35 -13.99
C PHE A 182 -15.54 -3.21 -13.73
N GLU A 183 -15.59 -3.84 -12.55
CA GLU A 183 -16.76 -4.56 -12.05
C GLU A 183 -16.85 -4.39 -10.53
N ASP A 184 -18.06 -4.56 -9.99
CA ASP A 184 -18.31 -4.46 -8.55
C ASP A 184 -17.58 -5.61 -7.81
N GLU A 185 -16.59 -5.27 -7.02
CA GLU A 185 -15.76 -6.19 -6.23
C GLU A 185 -16.54 -6.90 -5.12
N TRP A 186 -17.69 -6.39 -4.76
CA TRP A 186 -18.50 -6.88 -3.65
C TRP A 186 -19.49 -7.99 -4.04
N ARG A 187 -19.49 -8.42 -5.30
CA ARG A 187 -20.33 -9.53 -5.73
C ARG A 187 -19.85 -10.84 -5.12
N LYS A 188 -20.76 -11.49 -4.39
CA LYS A 188 -20.50 -12.81 -3.84
C LYS A 188 -20.31 -13.83 -4.99
N HIS A 189 -19.27 -14.67 -4.88
CA HIS A 189 -18.88 -15.65 -5.91
C HIS A 189 -18.61 -14.99 -7.28
N HIS A 190 -17.85 -13.92 -7.26
CA HIS A 190 -17.50 -13.18 -8.46
C HIS A 190 -16.75 -14.06 -9.46
N THR A 191 -17.42 -14.39 -10.55
CA THR A 191 -16.85 -15.05 -11.73
C THR A 191 -17.20 -14.22 -12.94
N SER A 192 -16.20 -13.74 -13.67
CA SER A 192 -16.38 -12.88 -14.83
C SER A 192 -15.15 -12.96 -15.72
N SER A 193 -15.31 -12.59 -16.99
CA SER A 193 -14.18 -12.48 -17.94
C SER A 193 -13.18 -11.38 -17.57
N ILE A 194 -13.54 -10.51 -16.61
CA ILE A 194 -12.69 -9.43 -16.12
C ILE A 194 -12.15 -9.67 -14.70
N THR A 195 -12.28 -10.89 -14.17
CA THR A 195 -11.61 -11.28 -12.91
C THR A 195 -10.11 -11.10 -13.05
N ARG A 196 -9.48 -10.69 -11.95
CA ARG A 196 -8.04 -10.46 -11.91
C ARG A 196 -7.29 -11.78 -11.80
N ASP A 197 -6.12 -11.80 -12.43
CA ASP A 197 -5.16 -12.90 -12.32
C ASP A 197 -3.83 -12.38 -11.79
N VAL A 198 -3.04 -13.29 -11.22
CA VAL A 198 -1.65 -13.03 -10.83
C VAL A 198 -0.72 -13.43 -11.98
N TRP A 199 0.12 -12.48 -12.36
CA TRP A 199 1.08 -12.62 -13.45
C TRP A 199 2.51 -12.48 -12.95
N LEU A 200 3.42 -13.21 -13.56
CA LEU A 200 4.86 -13.03 -13.43
C LEU A 200 5.38 -12.22 -14.62
N TYR A 201 6.10 -11.14 -14.33
CA TYR A 201 6.86 -10.39 -15.31
C TYR A 201 8.36 -10.65 -15.15
N ASP A 202 9.01 -11.05 -16.23
CA ASP A 202 10.47 -11.20 -16.33
C ASP A 202 11.04 -9.98 -17.05
N ALA A 203 11.69 -9.08 -16.33
CA ALA A 203 12.24 -7.86 -16.89
C ALA A 203 13.44 -8.09 -17.83
N SER A 204 14.08 -9.27 -17.78
CA SER A 204 15.19 -9.59 -18.67
C SER A 204 14.74 -9.96 -20.09
N THR A 205 13.54 -10.52 -20.21
CA THR A 205 12.96 -10.99 -21.47
C THR A 205 11.74 -10.19 -21.92
N GLY A 206 11.16 -9.38 -21.03
CA GLY A 206 9.89 -8.70 -21.26
C GLY A 206 8.68 -9.66 -21.27
N LYS A 207 8.83 -10.89 -20.81
CA LYS A 207 7.80 -11.91 -20.87
C LYS A 207 6.84 -11.81 -19.70
N HIS A 208 5.53 -11.90 -20.01
CA HIS A 208 4.46 -12.07 -19.04
C HIS A 208 4.00 -13.53 -19.03
N THR A 209 3.81 -14.08 -17.82
CA THR A 209 3.32 -15.46 -17.63
C THR A 209 2.18 -15.43 -16.63
N ASN A 210 0.97 -15.86 -17.04
CA ASN A 210 -0.16 -16.00 -16.13
C ASN A 210 0.06 -17.20 -15.20
N LEU A 211 0.00 -16.99 -13.89
CA LEU A 211 0.22 -18.03 -12.87
C LEU A 211 -1.10 -18.61 -12.34
N THR A 212 -2.21 -17.90 -12.45
CA THR A 212 -3.50 -18.26 -11.84
C THR A 212 -4.59 -18.41 -12.88
N ASN A 213 -4.31 -19.15 -13.95
CA ASN A 213 -5.25 -19.40 -15.05
C ASN A 213 -6.37 -20.38 -14.62
N ARG A 214 -7.32 -19.90 -13.81
CA ARG A 214 -8.48 -20.64 -13.29
C ARG A 214 -9.71 -19.75 -13.24
N GLU A 215 -10.89 -20.35 -13.04
CA GLU A 215 -12.11 -19.60 -12.76
C GLU A 215 -12.02 -18.91 -11.39
N GLY A 216 -12.42 -17.65 -11.33
CA GLY A 216 -12.43 -16.86 -10.10
C GLY A 216 -11.47 -15.69 -10.15
N GLU A 217 -11.34 -14.99 -9.03
CA GLU A 217 -10.52 -13.81 -8.91
C GLU A 217 -9.33 -14.08 -7.99
N ASP A 218 -8.12 -13.79 -8.49
CA ASP A 218 -6.87 -13.93 -7.77
C ASP A 218 -6.20 -12.57 -7.61
N ARG A 219 -5.88 -12.20 -6.35
CA ARG A 219 -5.39 -10.86 -5.98
C ARG A 219 -4.22 -10.91 -5.01
N ASN A 220 -3.53 -9.79 -4.89
CA ASN A 220 -2.52 -9.49 -3.86
C ASN A 220 -1.38 -10.53 -3.85
N PRO A 221 -0.59 -10.62 -4.92
CA PRO A 221 0.53 -11.54 -5.02
C PRO A 221 1.59 -11.33 -3.94
#